data_44c740cda1fd5c1a7ae4cf2f4deddeaa
#
_entry.id   44c740cda1fd5c1a7ae4cf2f4deddeaa
#
_cell.length_a   1.000
_cell.length_b   1.000
_cell.length_c   1.000
_cell.angle_alpha   90.00
_cell.angle_beta   90.00
_cell.angle_gamma   90.00
#
_symmetry.space_group_name_H-M   'P 1'
#
loop_
_entity.id
_entity.type
_entity.pdbx_description
1 polymer ?
#
loop_
_entity_poly.entity_id
_entity_poly.type
_entity_poly.pdbx_seq_one_letter_code
_entity_poly.pdbx_strand_id
1 'polypeptide(L)'
;MPFCFHKCHYCDFYSIADRDGASGDKQPPFVDGLIAELDAWAKRDALRPRTLFVGGGTPTLLRVELWQRLLDALQSRGVLRDVTEFTVEANPETLTPGLAGVLRAGGVNRLSIGAQSFQPRLLRALERWHDVASVDRAVAIARDAGIEDVNLDLIFGIPGETLDDWRADLDAALALNPVHLSCYGLTYEPNTTLGVKLRLGRVSAVGEDLELAMY
;
A
#
# COMPACT_ATOMS: atom_id res chain seq x y z
N MET A 1 0.59 -9.82 -0.89
CA MET A 1 -0.59 -9.88 -1.80
C MET A 1 -0.18 -9.45 -3.18
N PRO A 2 -0.41 -10.22 -4.28
CA PRO A 2 0.08 -9.84 -5.59
C PRO A 2 -0.91 -9.04 -6.44
N PHE A 3 -2.09 -8.70 -5.92
CA PHE A 3 -3.14 -8.08 -6.71
C PHE A 3 -3.04 -6.57 -6.70
N CYS A 4 -3.12 -5.93 -7.89
CA CYS A 4 -3.26 -4.50 -8.08
C CYS A 4 -4.37 -4.24 -9.09
N PHE A 5 -5.11 -3.14 -8.93
CA PHE A 5 -6.03 -2.69 -9.96
C PHE A 5 -5.29 -2.29 -11.24
N HIS A 6 -4.11 -1.69 -11.07
CA HIS A 6 -3.25 -1.19 -12.13
C HIS A 6 -1.77 -1.29 -11.70
N LYS A 7 -0.86 -1.58 -12.62
CA LYS A 7 0.57 -1.53 -12.35
C LYS A 7 1.10 -0.13 -12.63
N CYS A 8 1.44 0.60 -11.58
CA CYS A 8 2.01 1.95 -11.67
C CYS A 8 3.34 1.94 -12.41
N HIS A 9 3.66 3.03 -13.12
CA HIS A 9 4.82 3.10 -14.00
C HIS A 9 6.18 3.00 -13.28
N TYR A 10 6.24 3.32 -12.00
CA TYR A 10 7.46 3.26 -11.18
C TYR A 10 7.62 1.94 -10.42
N CYS A 11 6.54 1.14 -10.30
CA CYS A 11 6.50 0.02 -9.37
C CYS A 11 7.15 -1.24 -9.95
N ASP A 12 8.18 -1.75 -9.25
CA ASP A 12 8.86 -3.01 -9.59
C ASP A 12 8.39 -4.20 -8.73
N PHE A 13 7.46 -4.00 -7.82
CA PHE A 13 6.91 -5.10 -7.04
C PHE A 13 6.22 -6.12 -7.91
N TYR A 14 6.36 -7.41 -7.51
CA TYR A 14 5.64 -8.48 -8.16
C TYR A 14 4.13 -8.27 -7.96
N SER A 15 3.44 -7.93 -9.05
CA SER A 15 2.00 -7.69 -9.02
C SER A 15 1.31 -8.18 -10.27
N ILE A 16 0.07 -8.58 -10.10
CA ILE A 16 -0.85 -9.00 -11.15
C ILE A 16 -1.94 -7.94 -11.24
N ALA A 17 -2.08 -7.29 -12.41
CA ALA A 17 -3.19 -6.39 -12.64
C ALA A 17 -4.48 -7.22 -12.70
N ASP A 18 -5.37 -7.01 -11.74
CA ASP A 18 -6.66 -7.71 -11.60
C ASP A 18 -7.79 -6.71 -11.80
N ARG A 19 -7.95 -6.28 -13.07
CA ARG A 19 -9.10 -5.49 -13.49
C ARG A 19 -10.26 -6.44 -13.76
N ASP A 20 -11.35 -6.25 -13.04
CA ASP A 20 -12.65 -6.89 -13.33
C ASP A 20 -12.66 -8.42 -13.36
N GLY A 21 -11.68 -9.09 -12.75
CA GLY A 21 -11.57 -10.55 -12.80
C GLY A 21 -11.27 -11.11 -14.20
N ALA A 22 -10.83 -10.26 -15.14
CA ALA A 22 -10.60 -10.61 -16.56
C ALA A 22 -9.56 -11.72 -16.77
N SER A 23 -8.71 -11.98 -15.79
CA SER A 23 -7.68 -13.04 -15.83
C SER A 23 -8.11 -14.35 -15.16
N GLY A 24 -9.42 -14.55 -14.92
CA GLY A 24 -9.95 -15.59 -14.04
C GLY A 24 -9.77 -15.19 -12.56
N ASP A 25 -10.69 -15.66 -11.71
CA ASP A 25 -10.66 -15.33 -10.29
C ASP A 25 -9.48 -16.00 -9.58
N LYS A 26 -8.35 -15.28 -9.48
CA LYS A 26 -7.11 -15.76 -8.84
C LYS A 26 -7.06 -15.54 -7.34
N GLN A 27 -7.95 -14.71 -6.80
CA GLN A 27 -7.93 -14.38 -5.38
C GLN A 27 -8.23 -15.57 -4.47
N PRO A 28 -9.28 -16.39 -4.70
CA PRO A 28 -9.55 -17.55 -3.85
C PRO A 28 -8.40 -18.57 -3.83
N PRO A 29 -7.86 -19.07 -4.95
CA PRO A 29 -6.76 -20.04 -4.92
C PRO A 29 -5.47 -19.44 -4.31
N PHE A 30 -5.25 -18.13 -4.42
CA PHE A 30 -4.14 -17.47 -3.75
C PHE A 30 -4.31 -17.52 -2.21
N VAL A 31 -5.50 -17.23 -1.69
CA VAL A 31 -5.79 -17.31 -0.25
C VAL A 31 -5.70 -18.76 0.23
N ASP A 32 -6.19 -19.72 -0.56
CA ASP A 32 -6.02 -21.15 -0.26
C ASP A 32 -4.55 -21.54 -0.15
N GLY A 33 -3.72 -21.05 -1.06
CA GLY A 33 -2.27 -21.26 -1.02
C GLY A 33 -1.61 -20.65 0.22
N LEU A 34 -1.96 -19.41 0.59
CA LEU A 34 -1.45 -18.77 1.81
C LEU A 34 -1.84 -19.54 3.06
N ILE A 35 -3.08 -20.01 3.15
CA ILE A 35 -3.55 -20.80 4.30
C ILE A 35 -2.82 -22.14 4.37
N ALA A 36 -2.61 -22.80 3.22
CA ALA A 36 -1.85 -24.05 3.17
C ALA A 36 -0.37 -23.87 3.56
N GLU A 37 0.25 -22.76 3.15
CA GLU A 37 1.61 -22.40 3.55
C GLU A 37 1.68 -22.10 5.06
N LEU A 38 0.71 -21.35 5.58
CA LEU A 38 0.59 -21.10 7.03
C LEU A 38 0.47 -22.39 7.82
N ASP A 39 -0.31 -23.36 7.33
CA ASP A 39 -0.44 -24.70 7.94
C ASP A 39 0.88 -25.47 7.94
N ALA A 40 1.63 -25.39 6.84
CA ALA A 40 2.92 -26.05 6.74
C ALA A 40 3.94 -25.49 7.74
N TRP A 41 3.98 -24.17 7.89
CA TRP A 41 4.85 -23.52 8.88
C TRP A 41 4.41 -23.78 10.32
N ALA A 42 3.11 -23.70 10.62
CA ALA A 42 2.57 -23.97 11.96
C ALA A 42 2.83 -25.41 12.45
N LYS A 43 2.99 -26.37 11.54
CA LYS A 43 3.38 -27.76 11.86
C LYS A 43 4.86 -27.90 12.20
N ARG A 44 5.71 -27.00 11.72
CA ARG A 44 7.18 -27.06 11.96
C ARG A 44 7.55 -26.38 13.26
N ASP A 45 6.98 -25.19 13.50
CA ASP A 45 7.24 -24.35 14.66
C ASP A 45 6.00 -23.60 15.09
N ALA A 46 5.89 -23.26 16.38
CA ALA A 46 4.83 -22.38 16.85
C ALA A 46 5.09 -20.96 16.33
N LEU A 47 4.21 -20.48 15.44
CA LEU A 47 4.28 -19.12 14.92
C LEU A 47 3.84 -18.13 16.00
N ARG A 48 4.77 -17.31 16.48
CA ARG A 48 4.53 -16.28 17.50
C ARG A 48 5.14 -14.94 17.09
N PRO A 49 4.67 -14.34 16.00
CA PRO A 49 5.17 -13.04 15.58
C PRO A 49 4.75 -11.96 16.57
N ARG A 50 5.62 -10.96 16.76
CA ARG A 50 5.32 -9.73 17.49
C ARG A 50 4.67 -8.70 16.57
N THR A 51 5.03 -8.76 15.30
CA THR A 51 4.47 -7.88 14.26
C THR A 51 4.04 -8.72 13.07
N LEU A 52 2.96 -8.29 12.42
CA LEU A 52 2.46 -8.87 11.19
C LEU A 52 2.26 -7.75 10.16
N PHE A 53 2.83 -7.94 8.98
CA PHE A 53 2.75 -6.98 7.89
C PHE A 53 2.20 -7.65 6.64
N VAL A 54 1.14 -7.09 6.08
CA VAL A 54 0.54 -7.55 4.84
C VAL A 54 0.69 -6.48 3.77
N GLY A 55 1.60 -6.72 2.85
CA GLY A 55 1.94 -5.80 1.78
C GLY A 55 2.08 -6.47 0.42
N GLY A 56 2.72 -5.79 -0.52
CA GLY A 56 3.08 -6.25 -1.86
C GLY A 56 2.40 -5.47 -2.97
N GLY A 57 1.34 -5.98 -3.59
CA GLY A 57 0.54 -5.25 -4.56
C GLY A 57 -0.41 -4.27 -3.86
N THR A 58 -1.67 -4.66 -3.71
CA THR A 58 -2.67 -3.86 -3.00
C THR A 58 -3.52 -4.79 -2.13
N PRO A 59 -3.15 -4.99 -0.86
CA PRO A 59 -3.88 -5.87 0.04
C PRO A 59 -5.37 -5.53 0.16
N THR A 60 -5.70 -4.25 0.15
CA THR A 60 -7.10 -3.78 0.23
C THR A 60 -7.92 -4.02 -1.04
N LEU A 61 -7.33 -4.57 -2.11
CA LEU A 61 -8.05 -5.05 -3.29
C LEU A 61 -8.60 -6.47 -3.09
N LEU A 62 -8.09 -7.22 -2.11
CA LEU A 62 -8.62 -8.53 -1.77
C LEU A 62 -10.06 -8.40 -1.27
N ARG A 63 -10.95 -9.27 -1.76
CA ARG A 63 -12.37 -9.27 -1.38
C ARG A 63 -12.55 -9.50 0.12
N VAL A 64 -13.58 -8.88 0.67
CA VAL A 64 -13.88 -8.86 2.11
C VAL A 64 -14.02 -10.27 2.67
N GLU A 65 -14.74 -11.15 1.96
CA GLU A 65 -14.95 -12.55 2.38
C GLU A 65 -13.64 -13.37 2.39
N LEU A 66 -12.68 -13.02 1.53
CA LEU A 66 -11.38 -13.68 1.50
C LEU A 66 -10.47 -13.14 2.61
N TRP A 67 -10.57 -11.86 2.94
CA TRP A 67 -9.96 -11.30 4.13
C TRP A 67 -10.48 -11.99 5.39
N GLN A 68 -11.80 -12.15 5.52
CA GLN A 68 -12.38 -12.83 6.67
C GLN A 68 -11.81 -14.25 6.81
N ARG A 69 -11.76 -15.02 5.72
CA ARG A 69 -11.16 -16.38 5.71
C ARG A 69 -9.71 -16.38 6.17
N LEU A 70 -8.90 -15.43 5.70
CA LEU A 70 -7.49 -15.34 6.07
C LEU A 70 -7.32 -14.98 7.55
N LEU A 71 -8.09 -14.02 8.05
CA LEU A 71 -8.08 -13.60 9.45
C LEU A 71 -8.53 -14.74 10.38
N ASP A 72 -9.58 -15.48 10.03
CA ASP A 72 -10.04 -16.67 10.76
C ASP A 72 -8.94 -17.75 10.79
N ALA A 73 -8.23 -17.91 9.68
CA ALA A 73 -7.12 -18.85 9.60
C ALA A 73 -5.94 -18.45 10.52
N LEU A 74 -5.58 -17.18 10.57
CA LEU A 74 -4.55 -16.65 11.46
C LEU A 74 -4.96 -16.79 12.92
N GLN A 75 -6.21 -16.45 13.25
CA GLN A 75 -6.76 -16.52 14.60
C GLN A 75 -6.82 -17.96 15.12
N SER A 76 -7.37 -18.88 14.33
CA SER A 76 -7.55 -20.30 14.74
C SER A 76 -6.22 -21.02 14.98
N ARG A 77 -5.14 -20.57 14.33
CA ARG A 77 -3.78 -21.11 14.52
C ARG A 77 -2.99 -20.39 15.61
N GLY A 78 -3.60 -19.40 16.26
CA GLY A 78 -2.99 -18.65 17.36
C GLY A 78 -1.86 -17.72 16.92
N VAL A 79 -1.74 -17.40 15.62
CA VAL A 79 -0.70 -16.50 15.08
C VAL A 79 -0.83 -15.11 15.65
N LEU A 80 -2.08 -14.66 15.89
CA LEU A 80 -2.35 -13.29 16.36
C LEU A 80 -2.19 -13.12 17.89
N ARG A 81 -1.86 -14.19 18.64
CA ARG A 81 -1.85 -14.15 20.12
C ARG A 81 -0.92 -13.10 20.71
N ASP A 82 0.29 -12.99 20.17
CA ASP A 82 1.35 -12.14 20.70
C ASP A 82 1.64 -10.93 19.78
N VAL A 83 0.80 -10.72 18.75
CA VAL A 83 0.94 -9.61 17.78
C VAL A 83 0.56 -8.29 18.45
N THR A 84 1.52 -7.38 18.49
CA THR A 84 1.35 -6.01 19.01
C THR A 84 1.11 -5.00 17.89
N GLU A 85 1.61 -5.28 16.68
CA GLU A 85 1.36 -4.49 15.48
C GLU A 85 0.92 -5.40 14.34
N PHE A 86 -0.24 -5.12 13.77
CA PHE A 86 -0.72 -5.76 12.55
C PHE A 86 -1.00 -4.68 11.51
N THR A 87 -0.05 -4.54 10.57
CA THR A 87 -0.08 -3.55 9.50
C THR A 87 -0.62 -4.13 8.21
N VAL A 88 -1.47 -3.38 7.53
CA VAL A 88 -1.94 -3.68 6.17
C VAL A 88 -1.68 -2.48 5.28
N GLU A 89 -1.07 -2.70 4.10
CA GLU A 89 -0.96 -1.69 3.05
C GLU A 89 -2.28 -1.45 2.36
N ALA A 90 -2.57 -0.19 2.05
CA ALA A 90 -3.80 0.24 1.42
C ALA A 90 -3.55 1.18 0.25
N ASN A 91 -4.30 0.98 -0.84
CA ASN A 91 -4.49 2.04 -1.81
C ASN A 91 -5.72 2.87 -1.38
N PRO A 92 -5.67 4.21 -1.42
CA PRO A 92 -6.79 5.06 -0.98
C PRO A 92 -8.14 4.69 -1.60
N GLU A 93 -8.17 4.30 -2.88
CA GLU A 93 -9.42 3.96 -3.59
C GLU A 93 -10.00 2.59 -3.25
N THR A 94 -9.20 1.69 -2.66
CA THR A 94 -9.65 0.32 -2.39
C THR A 94 -10.05 0.07 -0.94
N LEU A 95 -9.81 1.03 -0.05
CA LEU A 95 -10.24 0.96 1.34
C LEU A 95 -11.71 1.37 1.46
N THR A 96 -12.56 0.41 1.82
CA THR A 96 -13.99 0.66 2.05
C THR A 96 -14.32 0.53 3.54
N PRO A 97 -15.42 1.17 4.04
CA PRO A 97 -15.84 1.02 5.44
C PRO A 97 -16.06 -0.44 5.86
N GLY A 98 -16.66 -1.25 4.98
CA GLY A 98 -16.88 -2.68 5.25
C GLY A 98 -15.55 -3.45 5.40
N LEU A 99 -14.58 -3.20 4.51
CA LEU A 99 -13.27 -3.82 4.61
C LEU A 99 -12.52 -3.37 5.86
N ALA A 100 -12.50 -2.06 6.15
CA ALA A 100 -11.82 -1.51 7.32
C ALA A 100 -12.39 -2.10 8.62
N GLY A 101 -13.71 -2.27 8.72
CA GLY A 101 -14.37 -2.94 9.84
C GLY A 101 -13.93 -4.40 10.01
N VAL A 102 -13.84 -5.17 8.92
CA VAL A 102 -13.35 -6.56 8.94
C VAL A 102 -11.88 -6.63 9.34
N LEU A 103 -11.04 -5.77 8.79
CA LEU A 103 -9.62 -5.70 9.14
C LEU A 103 -9.44 -5.38 10.63
N ARG A 104 -10.16 -4.38 11.13
CA ARG A 104 -10.12 -4.00 12.56
C ARG A 104 -10.57 -5.12 13.47
N ALA A 105 -11.69 -5.77 13.16
CA ALA A 105 -12.19 -6.92 13.91
C ALA A 105 -11.22 -8.10 13.90
N GLY A 106 -10.45 -8.27 12.83
CA GLY A 106 -9.41 -9.28 12.68
C GLY A 106 -8.08 -8.93 13.37
N GLY A 107 -7.99 -7.79 14.07
CA GLY A 107 -6.82 -7.40 14.84
C GLY A 107 -5.87 -6.43 14.13
N VAL A 108 -6.18 -5.99 12.90
CA VAL A 108 -5.40 -4.93 12.23
C VAL A 108 -5.51 -3.64 13.05
N ASN A 109 -4.38 -3.08 13.42
CA ASN A 109 -4.31 -1.85 14.21
C ASN A 109 -3.49 -0.74 13.55
N ARG A 110 -2.87 -1.02 12.40
CA ARG A 110 -2.11 -0.04 11.61
C ARG A 110 -2.43 -0.17 10.12
N LEU A 111 -2.61 0.95 9.42
CA LEU A 111 -2.72 1.02 7.96
C LEU A 111 -1.58 1.87 7.38
N SER A 112 -0.95 1.37 6.29
CA SER A 112 -0.02 2.13 5.47
C SER A 112 -0.71 2.52 4.18
N ILE A 113 -1.05 3.80 4.04
CA ILE A 113 -1.84 4.30 2.90
C ILE A 113 -0.91 4.94 1.88
N GLY A 114 -0.86 4.40 0.68
CA GLY A 114 -0.04 4.89 -0.41
C GLY A 114 -0.59 6.17 -1.05
N ALA A 115 -0.38 7.32 -0.43
CA ALA A 115 -0.75 8.64 -0.95
C ALA A 115 0.14 9.08 -2.11
N GLN A 116 1.44 8.87 -1.99
CA GLN A 116 2.53 9.20 -2.92
C GLN A 116 2.73 10.70 -3.12
N SER A 117 1.70 11.47 -3.45
CA SER A 117 1.71 12.93 -3.58
C SER A 117 0.28 13.48 -3.45
N PHE A 118 0.15 14.73 -3.07
CA PHE A 118 -1.10 15.50 -3.07
C PHE A 118 -1.20 16.46 -4.27
N GLN A 119 -0.27 16.33 -5.23
CA GLN A 119 -0.27 17.12 -6.46
C GLN A 119 -0.83 16.27 -7.63
N PRO A 120 -1.99 16.62 -8.22
CA PRO A 120 -2.59 15.82 -9.30
C PRO A 120 -1.65 15.58 -10.49
N ARG A 121 -0.75 16.52 -10.80
CA ARG A 121 0.21 16.38 -11.88
C ARG A 121 1.29 15.35 -11.58
N LEU A 122 1.75 15.25 -10.32
CA LEU A 122 2.74 14.28 -9.87
C LEU A 122 2.15 12.88 -9.79
N LEU A 123 0.91 12.75 -9.31
CA LEU A 123 0.18 11.49 -9.37
C LEU A 123 0.04 10.98 -10.81
N ARG A 124 -0.24 11.87 -11.78
CA ARG A 124 -0.27 11.49 -13.21
C ARG A 124 1.11 11.07 -13.73
N ALA A 125 2.20 11.70 -13.29
CA ALA A 125 3.56 11.32 -13.68
C ALA A 125 3.90 9.89 -13.20
N LEU A 126 3.40 9.51 -12.03
CA LEU A 126 3.51 8.18 -11.45
C LEU A 126 2.51 7.16 -12.01
N GLU A 127 1.56 7.59 -12.84
CA GLU A 127 0.41 6.77 -13.28
C GLU A 127 -0.41 6.24 -12.09
N ARG A 128 -0.61 7.06 -11.09
CA ARG A 128 -1.54 6.77 -9.98
C ARG A 128 -2.97 7.12 -10.40
N TRP A 129 -3.90 6.28 -10.02
CA TRP A 129 -5.31 6.39 -10.42
C TRP A 129 -6.19 7.05 -9.37
N HIS A 130 -5.70 7.14 -8.14
CA HIS A 130 -6.44 7.80 -7.07
C HIS A 130 -6.39 9.33 -7.23
N ASP A 131 -7.43 10.00 -6.78
CA ASP A 131 -7.44 11.45 -6.62
C ASP A 131 -6.95 11.85 -5.21
N VAL A 132 -6.60 13.11 -5.03
CA VAL A 132 -6.10 13.63 -3.74
C VAL A 132 -7.14 13.43 -2.63
N ALA A 133 -8.42 13.69 -2.92
CA ALA A 133 -9.49 13.57 -1.93
C ALA A 133 -9.74 12.13 -1.46
N SER A 134 -9.27 11.13 -2.20
CA SER A 134 -9.37 9.73 -1.77
C SER A 134 -8.48 9.41 -0.58
N VAL A 135 -7.36 10.14 -0.41
CA VAL A 135 -6.47 9.97 0.76
C VAL A 135 -7.20 10.40 2.03
N ASP A 136 -7.85 11.58 1.99
CA ASP A 136 -8.65 12.10 3.12
C ASP A 136 -9.77 11.11 3.49
N ARG A 137 -10.48 10.59 2.47
CA ARG A 137 -11.55 9.58 2.67
C ARG A 137 -11.00 8.31 3.29
N ALA A 138 -9.84 7.82 2.83
CA ALA A 138 -9.25 6.58 3.35
C ALA A 138 -8.80 6.74 4.80
N VAL A 139 -8.21 7.89 5.18
CA VAL A 139 -7.85 8.20 6.57
C VAL A 139 -9.10 8.25 7.45
N ALA A 140 -10.16 8.92 6.99
CA ALA A 140 -11.42 8.97 7.72
C ALA A 140 -12.03 7.57 7.91
N ILE A 141 -12.09 6.75 6.86
CA ILE A 141 -12.58 5.36 6.92
C ILE A 141 -11.77 4.53 7.93
N ALA A 142 -10.44 4.67 7.95
CA ALA A 142 -9.58 3.98 8.90
C ALA A 142 -9.94 4.32 10.34
N ARG A 143 -10.05 5.61 10.65
CA ARG A 143 -10.37 6.12 12.00
C ARG A 143 -11.79 5.76 12.42
N ASP A 144 -12.76 5.90 11.54
CA ASP A 144 -14.16 5.50 11.80
C ASP A 144 -14.27 4.02 12.14
N ALA A 145 -13.39 3.18 11.59
CA ALA A 145 -13.28 1.76 11.94
C ALA A 145 -12.49 1.50 13.24
N GLY A 146 -11.89 2.51 13.86
CA GLY A 146 -11.07 2.40 15.07
C GLY A 146 -9.62 1.98 14.80
N ILE A 147 -9.10 2.23 13.57
CA ILE A 147 -7.68 2.07 13.23
C ILE A 147 -7.05 3.47 13.26
N GLU A 148 -6.48 3.83 14.42
CA GLU A 148 -5.91 5.16 14.67
C GLU A 148 -4.47 5.29 14.14
N ASP A 149 -3.70 4.18 14.09
CA ASP A 149 -2.33 4.18 13.60
C ASP A 149 -2.34 4.17 12.06
N VAL A 150 -2.29 5.37 11.48
CA VAL A 150 -2.23 5.57 10.04
C VAL A 150 -0.85 6.11 9.68
N ASN A 151 -0.20 5.40 8.75
CA ASN A 151 0.97 5.85 8.02
C ASN A 151 0.57 6.33 6.63
N LEU A 152 1.18 7.41 6.15
CA LEU A 152 1.09 7.84 4.75
C LEU A 152 2.43 7.63 4.07
N ASP A 153 2.41 6.93 2.93
CA ASP A 153 3.58 6.75 2.09
C ASP A 153 3.62 7.88 1.05
N LEU A 154 4.74 8.59 0.98
CA LEU A 154 5.01 9.68 0.05
C LEU A 154 6.24 9.36 -0.81
N ILE A 155 6.25 9.87 -2.03
CA ILE A 155 7.39 9.76 -2.94
C ILE A 155 7.85 11.17 -3.30
N PHE A 156 9.14 11.45 -3.13
CA PHE A 156 9.79 12.67 -3.61
C PHE A 156 10.75 12.37 -4.77
N GLY A 157 11.17 13.40 -5.49
CA GLY A 157 12.02 13.23 -6.68
C GLY A 157 11.26 12.80 -7.93
N ILE A 158 9.95 13.03 -7.97
CA ILE A 158 9.08 12.71 -9.12
C ILE A 158 9.44 13.62 -10.31
N PRO A 159 9.43 13.13 -11.58
CA PRO A 159 9.70 13.96 -12.75
C PRO A 159 8.90 15.26 -12.78
N GLY A 160 9.60 16.38 -12.81
CA GLY A 160 9.02 17.71 -12.81
C GLY A 160 8.55 18.23 -11.46
N GLU A 161 8.86 17.55 -10.38
CA GLU A 161 8.62 18.01 -9.01
C GLU A 161 9.58 19.14 -8.64
N THR A 162 9.08 20.08 -7.85
CA THR A 162 9.85 21.16 -7.25
C THR A 162 9.92 21.01 -5.74
N LEU A 163 10.86 21.70 -5.09
CA LEU A 163 10.94 21.71 -3.63
C LEU A 163 9.66 22.27 -2.96
N ASP A 164 9.00 23.22 -3.61
CA ASP A 164 7.74 23.79 -3.10
C ASP A 164 6.57 22.79 -3.22
N ASP A 165 6.56 21.96 -4.27
CA ASP A 165 5.59 20.85 -4.38
C ASP A 165 5.78 19.84 -3.24
N TRP A 166 7.05 19.44 -2.98
CA TRP A 166 7.36 18.51 -1.91
C TRP A 166 6.95 19.05 -0.53
N ARG A 167 7.24 20.33 -0.27
CA ARG A 167 6.79 20.99 0.96
C ARG A 167 5.27 20.99 1.09
N ALA A 168 4.57 21.32 0.00
CA ALA A 168 3.11 21.29 -0.02
C ALA A 168 2.54 19.86 0.21
N ASP A 169 3.21 18.82 -0.30
CA ASP A 169 2.83 17.43 -0.05
C ASP A 169 3.03 17.04 1.42
N LEU A 170 4.14 17.47 2.04
CA LEU A 170 4.38 17.25 3.47
C LEU A 170 3.34 17.98 4.33
N ASP A 171 3.04 19.24 4.02
CA ASP A 171 2.04 20.04 4.75
C ASP A 171 0.65 19.39 4.64
N ALA A 172 0.26 18.94 3.44
CA ALA A 172 -1.01 18.25 3.23
C ALA A 172 -1.07 16.91 3.99
N ALA A 173 0.01 16.14 3.98
CA ALA A 173 0.09 14.89 4.73
C ALA A 173 -0.01 15.12 6.22
N LEU A 174 0.70 16.11 6.77
CA LEU A 174 0.69 16.47 8.19
C LEU A 174 -0.67 16.99 8.65
N ALA A 175 -1.40 17.71 7.77
CA ALA A 175 -2.76 18.18 8.07
C ALA A 175 -3.74 17.02 8.35
N LEU A 176 -3.47 15.83 7.82
CA LEU A 176 -4.24 14.61 8.10
C LEU A 176 -3.88 13.96 9.44
N ASN A 177 -2.90 14.53 10.17
CA ASN A 177 -2.46 14.06 11.48
C ASN A 177 -2.13 12.54 11.51
N PRO A 178 -1.26 12.04 10.61
CA PRO A 178 -0.83 10.65 10.63
C PRO A 178 0.09 10.39 11.83
N VAL A 179 0.18 9.13 12.27
CA VAL A 179 1.14 8.73 13.32
C VAL A 179 2.57 8.63 12.73
N HIS A 180 2.67 8.35 11.45
CA HIS A 180 3.95 8.15 10.76
C HIS A 180 3.87 8.60 9.28
N LEU A 181 4.99 9.07 8.74
CA LEU A 181 5.20 9.30 7.31
C LEU A 181 6.35 8.42 6.83
N SER A 182 6.14 7.71 5.73
CA SER A 182 7.19 7.02 5.00
C SER A 182 7.50 7.83 3.74
N CYS A 183 8.67 8.46 3.69
CA CYS A 183 9.09 9.30 2.56
C CYS A 183 10.17 8.57 1.76
N TYR A 184 9.90 8.29 0.48
CA TYR A 184 10.79 7.53 -0.40
C TYR A 184 11.29 8.40 -1.55
N GLY A 185 12.60 8.41 -1.79
CA GLY A 185 13.16 8.91 -3.05
C GLY A 185 12.74 8.03 -4.22
N LEU A 186 12.29 8.64 -5.31
CA LEU A 186 11.85 7.88 -6.49
C LEU A 186 13.02 7.14 -7.13
N THR A 187 12.95 5.83 -7.17
CA THR A 187 13.92 4.97 -7.85
C THR A 187 13.43 4.58 -9.25
N TYR A 188 14.31 4.69 -10.25
CA TYR A 188 14.01 4.33 -11.63
C TYR A 188 14.45 2.89 -11.92
N GLU A 189 13.65 1.93 -11.51
CA GLU A 189 13.95 0.52 -11.70
C GLU A 189 13.99 0.13 -13.19
N PRO A 190 15.01 -0.64 -13.64
CA PRO A 190 15.23 -0.91 -15.06
C PRO A 190 14.05 -1.54 -15.80
N ASN A 191 13.27 -2.36 -15.10
CA ASN A 191 12.16 -3.15 -15.67
C ASN A 191 10.81 -2.41 -15.60
N THR A 192 10.79 -1.19 -15.07
CA THR A 192 9.57 -0.39 -14.96
C THR A 192 9.34 0.47 -16.20
N THR A 193 8.10 0.82 -16.46
CA THR A 193 7.75 1.75 -17.54
C THR A 193 8.44 3.09 -17.37
N LEU A 194 8.56 3.58 -16.13
CA LEU A 194 9.23 4.85 -15.83
C LEU A 194 10.74 4.77 -16.09
N GLY A 195 11.40 3.69 -15.70
CA GLY A 195 12.81 3.45 -16.01
C GLY A 195 13.07 3.35 -17.51
N VAL A 196 12.16 2.74 -18.28
CA VAL A 196 12.24 2.76 -19.76
C VAL A 196 12.08 4.18 -20.31
N LYS A 197 11.11 4.96 -19.83
CA LYS A 197 10.89 6.36 -20.25
C LYS A 197 12.12 7.22 -19.98
N LEU A 198 12.79 7.03 -18.83
CA LEU A 198 14.04 7.73 -18.50
C LEU A 198 15.15 7.40 -19.50
N ARG A 199 15.41 6.10 -19.76
CA ARG A 199 16.43 5.66 -20.73
C ARG A 199 16.19 6.19 -22.15
N LEU A 200 14.94 6.38 -22.53
CA LEU A 200 14.54 6.94 -23.83
C LEU A 200 14.52 8.47 -23.85
N GLY A 201 14.91 9.14 -22.77
CA GLY A 201 14.89 10.60 -22.65
C GLY A 201 13.48 11.21 -22.70
N ARG A 202 12.43 10.42 -22.42
CA ARG A 202 11.03 10.89 -22.42
C ARG A 202 10.61 11.52 -21.10
N VAL A 203 11.35 11.26 -20.04
CA VAL A 203 11.27 11.92 -18.73
C VAL A 203 12.69 12.19 -18.26
N SER A 204 12.84 13.17 -17.38
CA SER A 204 14.11 13.47 -16.71
C SER A 204 13.92 13.25 -15.20
N ALA A 205 14.92 12.65 -14.56
CA ALA A 205 14.99 12.64 -13.11
C ALA A 205 15.22 14.06 -12.60
N VAL A 206 14.88 14.33 -11.36
CA VAL A 206 15.30 15.55 -10.66
C VAL A 206 16.83 15.56 -10.50
N GLY A 207 17.44 16.74 -10.43
CA GLY A 207 18.87 16.84 -10.18
C GLY A 207 19.23 16.45 -8.74
N GLU A 208 20.46 15.95 -8.53
CA GLU A 208 20.94 15.51 -7.20
C GLU A 208 20.82 16.59 -6.13
N ASP A 209 21.13 17.87 -6.46
CA ASP A 209 21.01 18.99 -5.51
C ASP A 209 19.55 19.18 -5.05
N LEU A 210 18.59 19.00 -5.94
CA LEU A 210 17.16 19.11 -5.61
C LEU A 210 16.71 17.91 -4.78
N GLU A 211 17.11 16.70 -5.14
CA GLU A 211 16.78 15.48 -4.40
C GLU A 211 17.35 15.55 -2.98
N LEU A 212 18.61 16.01 -2.84
CA LEU A 212 19.21 16.23 -1.53
C LEU A 212 18.48 17.28 -0.71
N ALA A 213 17.95 18.34 -1.34
CA ALA A 213 17.19 19.37 -0.64
C ALA A 213 15.76 18.88 -0.22
N MET A 214 15.23 17.84 -0.87
CA MET A 214 13.96 17.22 -0.49
C MET A 214 14.15 16.20 0.65
N TYR A 215 15.32 15.56 0.71
CA TYR A 215 15.69 14.62 1.77
C TYR A 215 15.94 15.32 3.10
#